data_2f1ca4d51653356bd49d52599f2e737f
#
_entry.id   2f1ca4d51653356bd49d52599f2e737f
#
_cell.length_a   1.000
_cell.length_b   1.000
_cell.length_c   1.000
_cell.angle_alpha   90.00
_cell.angle_beta   90.00
_cell.angle_gamma   90.00
#
_symmetry.space_group_name_H-M   'P 1'
#
loop_
_entity.id
_entity.type
_entity.pdbx_description
1 polymer ?
#
loop_
_entity_poly.entity_id
_entity_poly.type
_entity_poly.pdbx_seq_one_letter_code
_entity_poly.pdbx_strand_id
1 'polypeptide(L)'
;MEVTTCVTSFFSPKKYRTMNPNVPISSIMTRNMVTVRVDDTARKIREIFKTHSFHHIPVTDSGEKLIGIISKEDFFRIAYLLSLDSAGRTYANKVYEHLPAEQFMTKYPVQLDPDDSIGLAADIFLANKFHALPIVEDGVLIGLVTSHDLLQYSFESPVEPEAELELDDSIE
;
A
#
# COMPACT_ATOMS: atom_id res chain seq x y z
N MET A 1 23.84 -32.89 -44.34
CA MET A 1 23.27 -31.57 -44.06
C MET A 1 22.90 -31.54 -42.58
N GLU A 2 23.83 -31.05 -41.78
CA GLU A 2 23.65 -30.92 -40.35
C GLU A 2 22.90 -29.61 -40.07
N VAL A 3 21.74 -29.71 -39.42
CA VAL A 3 21.04 -28.53 -38.92
C VAL A 3 21.55 -28.26 -37.53
N THR A 4 22.52 -27.39 -37.44
CA THR A 4 23.09 -26.95 -36.15
C THR A 4 22.02 -26.16 -35.39
N THR A 5 21.52 -26.75 -34.34
CA THR A 5 20.60 -26.13 -33.36
C THR A 5 21.38 -25.13 -32.51
N CYS A 6 21.26 -23.86 -32.84
CA CYS A 6 21.80 -22.79 -32.01
C CYS A 6 20.70 -22.24 -31.10
N VAL A 7 20.43 -22.92 -30.00
CA VAL A 7 19.62 -22.40 -28.88
C VAL A 7 20.25 -22.82 -27.56
N THR A 8 21.42 -22.28 -27.27
CA THR A 8 21.96 -22.35 -25.92
C THR A 8 22.49 -21.01 -25.53
N SER A 9 22.03 -20.57 -24.37
CA SER A 9 22.64 -19.49 -23.60
C SER A 9 22.05 -18.09 -23.76
N PHE A 10 20.94 -17.87 -23.05
CA PHE A 10 20.68 -16.56 -22.44
C PHE A 10 19.72 -16.65 -21.22
N PHE A 11 19.66 -17.79 -20.56
CA PHE A 11 19.06 -17.84 -19.21
C PHE A 11 20.20 -18.02 -18.21
N SER A 12 20.88 -16.94 -17.89
CA SER A 12 21.57 -16.85 -16.62
C SER A 12 20.49 -16.96 -15.55
N PRO A 13 20.57 -17.92 -14.60
CA PRO A 13 19.58 -18.01 -13.53
C PRO A 13 19.65 -16.67 -12.80
N LYS A 14 18.61 -15.85 -12.95
CA LYS A 14 18.45 -14.68 -12.09
C LYS A 14 18.41 -15.23 -10.69
N LYS A 15 19.45 -14.97 -9.90
CA LYS A 15 19.49 -15.29 -8.47
C LYS A 15 18.23 -14.66 -7.89
N TYR A 16 17.24 -15.49 -7.53
CA TYR A 16 16.01 -14.99 -6.94
C TYR A 16 16.42 -14.28 -5.66
N ARG A 17 16.10 -12.99 -5.58
CA ARG A 17 16.31 -12.21 -4.38
C ARG A 17 15.33 -12.69 -3.33
N THR A 18 15.82 -13.27 -2.26
CA THR A 18 14.99 -13.61 -1.11
C THR A 18 14.84 -12.35 -0.26
N MET A 19 13.61 -11.88 -0.14
CA MET A 19 13.25 -10.80 0.78
C MET A 19 13.40 -11.31 2.22
N ASN A 20 14.06 -10.54 3.10
CA ASN A 20 14.05 -10.87 4.52
C ASN A 20 12.69 -10.47 5.13
N PRO A 21 11.81 -11.42 5.46
CA PRO A 21 10.47 -11.12 5.94
C PRO A 21 10.45 -10.59 7.38
N ASN A 22 11.54 -10.75 8.13
CA ASN A 22 11.61 -10.41 9.57
C ASN A 22 12.04 -8.96 9.83
N VAL A 23 12.26 -8.17 8.79
CA VAL A 23 12.60 -6.75 8.91
C VAL A 23 11.37 -5.97 9.37
N PRO A 24 11.51 -5.02 10.33
CA PRO A 24 10.40 -4.18 10.77
C PRO A 24 9.80 -3.35 9.63
N ILE A 25 8.47 -3.23 9.60
CA ILE A 25 7.74 -2.48 8.56
C ILE A 25 8.10 -0.99 8.57
N SER A 26 8.52 -0.46 9.71
CA SER A 26 8.99 0.92 9.87
C SER A 26 10.19 1.27 9.00
N SER A 27 10.94 0.27 8.50
CA SER A 27 12.09 0.46 7.61
C SER A 27 11.72 0.83 6.18
N ILE A 28 10.50 0.45 5.73
CA ILE A 28 10.04 0.67 4.35
C ILE A 28 8.80 1.57 4.26
N MET A 29 8.17 1.92 5.39
CA MET A 29 6.96 2.72 5.37
C MET A 29 7.21 4.15 4.88
N THR A 30 6.24 4.71 4.19
CA THR A 30 6.19 6.14 3.86
C THR A 30 5.76 6.94 5.09
N ARG A 31 6.61 7.86 5.57
CA ARG A 31 6.35 8.71 6.75
C ARG A 31 5.68 10.04 6.38
N ASN A 32 6.08 10.64 5.26
CA ASN A 32 5.55 11.92 4.79
C ASN A 32 4.31 11.70 3.92
N MET A 33 3.21 11.30 4.54
CA MET A 33 1.95 11.06 3.85
C MET A 33 1.02 12.26 3.97
N VAL A 34 0.15 12.43 2.96
CA VAL A 34 -0.95 13.39 3.02
C VAL A 34 -2.11 12.74 3.74
N THR A 35 -2.64 13.39 4.77
CA THR A 35 -3.84 12.97 5.51
C THR A 35 -4.98 13.96 5.31
N VAL A 36 -6.19 13.52 5.57
CA VAL A 36 -7.37 14.37 5.65
C VAL A 36 -8.09 14.16 6.99
N ARG A 37 -8.88 15.14 7.36
CA ARG A 37 -9.69 15.04 8.57
C ARG A 37 -11.06 14.46 8.24
N VAL A 38 -11.73 13.94 9.25
CA VAL A 38 -13.04 13.31 9.11
C VAL A 38 -14.10 14.24 8.51
N ASP A 39 -13.99 15.55 8.77
CA ASP A 39 -14.88 16.61 8.29
C ASP A 39 -14.41 17.28 6.98
N ASP A 40 -13.24 16.91 6.44
CA ASP A 40 -12.77 17.41 5.15
C ASP A 40 -13.74 17.03 4.02
N THR A 41 -13.98 17.96 3.10
CA THR A 41 -14.98 17.76 2.05
C THR A 41 -14.47 16.88 0.90
N ALA A 42 -15.41 16.21 0.21
CA ALA A 42 -15.13 15.45 -1.01
C ALA A 42 -14.40 16.28 -2.07
N ARG A 43 -14.69 17.58 -2.14
CA ARG A 43 -13.99 18.52 -3.02
C ARG A 43 -12.49 18.56 -2.71
N LYS A 44 -12.12 18.70 -1.44
CA LYS A 44 -10.71 18.69 -1.00
C LYS A 44 -10.04 17.35 -1.33
N ILE A 45 -10.70 16.24 -1.02
CA ILE A 45 -10.20 14.88 -1.31
C ILE A 45 -9.96 14.70 -2.81
N ARG A 46 -10.90 15.15 -3.64
CA ARG A 46 -10.77 15.09 -5.10
C ARG A 46 -9.57 15.88 -5.62
N GLU A 47 -9.35 17.08 -5.11
CA GLU A 47 -8.21 17.90 -5.52
C GLU A 47 -6.87 17.25 -5.08
N ILE A 48 -6.81 16.64 -3.90
CA ILE A 48 -5.64 15.87 -3.45
C ILE A 48 -5.36 14.71 -4.41
N PHE A 49 -6.38 13.90 -4.76
CA PHE A 49 -6.19 12.78 -5.70
C PHE A 49 -5.84 13.20 -7.13
N LYS A 50 -6.18 14.42 -7.55
CA LYS A 50 -5.81 14.96 -8.86
C LYS A 50 -4.36 15.45 -8.91
N THR A 51 -3.89 16.03 -7.81
CA THR A 51 -2.57 16.67 -7.73
C THR A 51 -1.46 15.72 -7.32
N HIS A 52 -1.81 14.51 -6.84
CA HIS A 52 -0.87 13.52 -6.36
C HIS A 52 -1.08 12.16 -7.04
N SER A 53 -0.02 11.37 -7.13
CA SER A 53 -0.03 10.04 -7.75
C SER A 53 -0.42 8.89 -6.80
N PHE A 54 -0.49 9.12 -5.50
CA PHE A 54 -0.88 8.07 -4.55
C PHE A 54 -2.36 7.68 -4.66
N HIS A 55 -2.71 6.51 -4.14
CA HIS A 55 -4.04 5.91 -4.28
C HIS A 55 -4.79 5.78 -2.96
N HIS A 56 -4.18 6.12 -1.84
CA HIS A 56 -4.79 6.02 -0.52
C HIS A 56 -4.50 7.27 0.30
N ILE A 57 -5.51 7.72 1.04
CA ILE A 57 -5.42 8.86 1.95
C ILE A 57 -5.91 8.40 3.32
N PRO A 58 -5.07 8.36 4.34
CA PRO A 58 -5.52 8.14 5.71
C PRO A 58 -6.38 9.28 6.21
N VAL A 59 -7.38 8.95 7.02
CA VAL A 59 -8.28 9.91 7.68
C VAL A 59 -8.00 9.92 9.16
N THR A 60 -7.73 11.10 9.71
CA THR A 60 -7.36 11.28 11.12
C THR A 60 -8.32 12.21 11.86
N ASP A 61 -8.33 12.13 13.18
CA ASP A 61 -8.97 13.10 14.05
C ASP A 61 -8.05 14.31 14.37
N SER A 62 -8.49 15.16 15.31
CA SER A 62 -7.72 16.34 15.74
C SER A 62 -6.43 16.00 16.50
N GLY A 63 -6.29 14.77 16.98
CA GLY A 63 -5.12 14.26 17.68
C GLY A 63 -4.24 13.35 16.81
N GLU A 64 -4.38 13.43 15.48
CA GLU A 64 -3.65 12.59 14.52
C GLU A 64 -3.91 11.07 14.65
N LYS A 65 -4.96 10.69 15.40
CA LYS A 65 -5.36 9.29 15.51
C LYS A 65 -6.02 8.82 14.24
N LEU A 66 -5.67 7.61 13.83
CA LEU A 66 -6.25 6.99 12.64
C LEU A 66 -7.73 6.65 12.88
N ILE A 67 -8.62 7.17 12.03
CA ILE A 67 -10.06 6.87 12.05
C ILE A 67 -10.48 6.02 10.86
N GLY A 68 -9.86 6.24 9.71
CA GLY A 68 -10.24 5.57 8.47
C GLY A 68 -9.19 5.71 7.38
N ILE A 69 -9.50 5.15 6.22
CA ILE A 69 -8.71 5.27 5.00
C ILE A 69 -9.64 5.44 3.81
N ILE A 70 -9.25 6.26 2.85
CA ILE A 70 -9.97 6.47 1.59
C ILE A 70 -9.10 5.98 0.44
N SER A 71 -9.58 4.98 -0.31
CA SER A 71 -8.96 4.62 -1.58
C SER A 71 -9.44 5.52 -2.71
N LYS A 72 -8.57 5.79 -3.67
CA LYS A 72 -8.91 6.58 -4.86
C LYS A 72 -10.03 5.94 -5.66
N GLU A 73 -9.98 4.62 -5.80
CA GLU A 73 -10.98 3.85 -6.53
C GLU A 73 -12.37 3.95 -5.86
N ASP A 74 -12.45 3.69 -4.55
CA ASP A 74 -13.71 3.76 -3.81
C ASP A 74 -14.29 5.16 -3.82
N PHE A 75 -13.43 6.17 -3.66
CA PHE A 75 -13.85 7.57 -3.71
C PHE A 75 -14.52 7.91 -5.05
N PHE A 76 -13.89 7.58 -6.18
CA PHE A 76 -14.47 7.88 -7.49
C PHE A 76 -15.68 7.00 -7.82
N ARG A 77 -15.73 5.76 -7.35
CA ARG A 77 -16.89 4.88 -7.48
C ARG A 77 -18.11 5.44 -6.75
N ILE A 78 -17.96 5.85 -5.50
CA ILE A 78 -19.05 6.46 -4.71
C ILE A 78 -19.47 7.79 -5.35
N ALA A 79 -18.51 8.61 -5.76
CA ALA A 79 -18.76 9.85 -6.46
C ALA A 79 -19.62 9.66 -7.72
N TYR A 80 -19.28 8.66 -8.50
CA TYR A 80 -20.04 8.30 -9.71
C TYR A 80 -21.46 7.86 -9.37
N LEU A 81 -21.65 6.98 -8.40
CA LEU A 81 -22.98 6.51 -7.96
C LEU A 81 -23.85 7.68 -7.50
N LEU A 82 -23.32 8.58 -6.69
CA LEU A 82 -24.04 9.78 -6.25
C LEU A 82 -24.40 10.73 -7.41
N SER A 83 -23.60 10.73 -8.49
CA SER A 83 -23.90 11.52 -9.68
C SER A 83 -25.06 10.99 -10.51
N LEU A 84 -25.37 9.68 -10.40
CA LEU A 84 -26.47 9.04 -11.14
C LEU A 84 -27.83 9.27 -10.46
N ASP A 85 -27.85 9.41 -9.13
CA ASP A 85 -29.09 9.48 -8.34
C ASP A 85 -29.75 10.86 -8.34
N SER A 86 -29.16 11.85 -9.01
CA SER A 86 -29.66 13.21 -9.00
C SER A 86 -30.30 13.61 -10.33
N ALA A 87 -31.55 14.03 -10.25
CA ALA A 87 -32.41 14.49 -11.35
C ALA A 87 -31.89 15.77 -12.07
N GLY A 88 -30.60 16.03 -12.02
CA GLY A 88 -29.95 17.15 -12.71
C GLY A 88 -28.47 17.26 -12.34
N ARG A 89 -27.58 17.13 -13.33
CA ARG A 89 -26.12 17.19 -13.19
C ARG A 89 -25.58 18.34 -12.33
N THR A 90 -26.28 19.46 -12.28
CA THR A 90 -25.84 20.66 -11.55
C THR A 90 -26.07 20.54 -10.04
N TYR A 91 -27.11 19.84 -9.61
CA TYR A 91 -27.45 19.70 -8.19
C TYR A 91 -26.61 18.63 -7.51
N ALA A 92 -26.37 17.50 -8.19
CA ALA A 92 -25.52 16.42 -7.71
C ALA A 92 -24.10 16.87 -7.42
N ASN A 93 -23.51 17.64 -8.33
CA ASN A 93 -22.15 18.16 -8.17
C ASN A 93 -22.01 19.06 -6.94
N LYS A 94 -23.03 19.86 -6.61
CA LYS A 94 -23.00 20.76 -5.46
C LYS A 94 -23.13 20.00 -4.13
N VAL A 95 -24.03 19.03 -4.06
CA VAL A 95 -24.25 18.23 -2.83
C VAL A 95 -23.02 17.35 -2.56
N TYR A 96 -22.53 16.65 -3.59
CA TYR A 96 -21.36 15.80 -3.50
C TYR A 96 -20.10 16.54 -3.03
N GLU A 97 -19.86 17.75 -3.53
CA GLU A 97 -18.67 18.53 -3.18
C GLU A 97 -18.56 18.87 -1.69
N HIS A 98 -19.67 18.88 -0.96
CA HIS A 98 -19.73 19.23 0.45
C HIS A 98 -19.80 18.01 1.38
N LEU A 99 -19.86 16.78 0.85
CA LEU A 99 -19.90 15.60 1.70
C LEU A 99 -18.57 15.42 2.45
N PRO A 100 -18.61 15.08 3.75
CA PRO A 100 -17.40 14.91 4.54
C PRO A 100 -16.68 13.59 4.20
N ALA A 101 -15.39 13.51 4.52
CA ALA A 101 -14.54 12.33 4.34
C ALA A 101 -15.14 11.07 4.96
N GLU A 102 -15.87 11.23 6.07
CA GLU A 102 -16.57 10.14 6.75
C GLU A 102 -17.51 9.34 5.84
N GLN A 103 -18.06 9.96 4.81
CA GLN A 103 -18.98 9.32 3.85
C GLN A 103 -18.26 8.41 2.83
N PHE A 104 -16.95 8.57 2.68
CA PHE A 104 -16.15 7.90 1.66
C PHE A 104 -15.11 6.96 2.23
N MET A 105 -14.81 7.05 3.53
CA MET A 105 -13.75 6.27 4.16
C MET A 105 -14.20 4.87 4.56
N THR A 106 -13.28 3.93 4.51
CA THR A 106 -13.37 2.69 5.27
C THR A 106 -12.98 2.98 6.70
N LYS A 107 -13.93 2.80 7.64
CA LYS A 107 -13.71 3.03 9.07
C LYS A 107 -12.89 1.88 9.67
N TYR A 108 -12.02 2.20 10.62
CA TYR A 108 -11.21 1.23 11.37
C TYR A 108 -10.47 0.25 10.45
N PRO A 109 -9.62 0.74 9.54
CA PRO A 109 -8.86 -0.14 8.65
C PRO A 109 -7.94 -1.05 9.44
N VAL A 110 -7.57 -2.18 8.85
CA VAL A 110 -6.48 -3.01 9.37
C VAL A 110 -5.23 -2.15 9.40
N GLN A 111 -4.51 -2.18 10.51
CA GLN A 111 -3.30 -1.39 10.76
C GLN A 111 -2.21 -2.29 11.33
N LEU A 112 -0.98 -1.85 11.26
CA LEU A 112 0.20 -2.52 11.82
C LEU A 112 0.93 -1.61 12.80
N ASP A 113 1.64 -2.22 13.74
CA ASP A 113 2.61 -1.54 14.58
C ASP A 113 3.94 -1.36 13.82
N PRO A 114 4.77 -0.35 14.15
CA PRO A 114 6.04 -0.08 13.45
C PRO A 114 7.05 -1.24 13.53
N ASP A 115 6.98 -2.07 14.57
CA ASP A 115 7.85 -3.23 14.79
C ASP A 115 7.31 -4.52 14.15
N ASP A 116 6.10 -4.49 13.59
CA ASP A 116 5.57 -5.61 12.83
C ASP A 116 6.44 -5.90 11.61
N SER A 117 6.53 -7.17 11.22
CA SER A 117 7.42 -7.59 10.15
C SER A 117 6.86 -7.31 8.75
N ILE A 118 7.75 -7.09 7.79
CA ILE A 118 7.41 -7.00 6.37
C ILE A 118 6.66 -8.26 5.91
N GLY A 119 7.03 -9.45 6.45
CA GLY A 119 6.36 -10.71 6.17
C GLY A 119 4.89 -10.69 6.57
N LEU A 120 4.56 -10.15 7.76
CA LEU A 120 3.17 -10.00 8.19
C LEU A 120 2.37 -9.10 7.24
N ALA A 121 2.96 -7.97 6.83
CA ALA A 121 2.31 -7.09 5.85
C ALA A 121 2.07 -7.80 4.50
N ALA A 122 3.04 -8.60 4.04
CA ALA A 122 2.90 -9.39 2.81
C ALA A 122 1.77 -10.40 2.92
N ASP A 123 1.67 -11.14 4.03
CA ASP A 123 0.59 -12.12 4.27
C ASP A 123 -0.78 -11.45 4.29
N ILE A 124 -0.89 -10.27 4.92
CA ILE A 124 -2.13 -9.50 4.95
C ILE A 124 -2.53 -9.05 3.55
N PHE A 125 -1.60 -8.54 2.72
CA PHE A 125 -1.89 -8.16 1.34
C PHE A 125 -2.27 -9.34 0.46
N LEU A 126 -1.63 -10.51 0.63
CA LEU A 126 -1.94 -11.73 -0.12
C LEU A 126 -3.32 -12.30 0.24
N ALA A 127 -3.70 -12.23 1.53
CA ALA A 127 -4.98 -12.73 2.01
C ALA A 127 -6.17 -11.81 1.67
N ASN A 128 -5.92 -10.53 1.38
CA ASN A 128 -6.95 -9.50 1.23
C ASN A 128 -6.81 -8.74 -0.10
N LYS A 129 -7.87 -8.01 -0.47
CA LYS A 129 -7.90 -7.21 -1.70
C LYS A 129 -7.51 -5.75 -1.51
N PHE A 130 -7.09 -5.34 -0.32
CA PHE A 130 -6.60 -3.98 -0.10
C PHE A 130 -5.08 -3.90 -0.30
N HIS A 131 -4.59 -2.71 -0.61
CA HIS A 131 -3.21 -2.49 -1.05
C HIS A 131 -2.46 -1.44 -0.24
N ALA A 132 -3.01 -1.04 0.90
CA ALA A 132 -2.38 -0.10 1.82
C ALA A 132 -2.72 -0.46 3.26
N LEU A 133 -1.74 -0.37 4.14
CA LEU A 133 -1.85 -0.60 5.58
C LEU A 133 -1.28 0.61 6.32
N PRO A 134 -2.10 1.32 7.11
CA PRO A 134 -1.61 2.33 8.02
C PRO A 134 -0.70 1.74 9.10
N ILE A 135 0.35 2.46 9.45
CA ILE A 135 1.24 2.13 10.56
C ILE A 135 0.94 3.08 11.71
N VAL A 136 0.64 2.51 12.87
CA VAL A 136 0.12 3.25 14.02
C VAL A 136 0.95 2.91 15.25
N GLU A 137 1.34 3.91 16.01
CA GLU A 137 2.01 3.78 17.29
C GLU A 137 1.22 4.54 18.35
N ASP A 138 0.85 3.89 19.44
CA ASP A 138 0.02 4.45 20.52
C ASP A 138 -1.29 5.12 20.02
N GLY A 139 -1.87 4.58 18.94
CA GLY A 139 -3.08 5.09 18.31
C GLY A 139 -2.86 6.26 17.34
N VAL A 140 -1.63 6.77 17.22
CA VAL A 140 -1.25 7.85 16.31
C VAL A 140 -0.75 7.28 14.99
N LEU A 141 -1.20 7.83 13.88
CA LEU A 141 -0.75 7.44 12.55
C LEU A 141 0.66 7.97 12.30
N ILE A 142 1.64 7.06 12.12
CA ILE A 142 3.05 7.41 11.91
C ILE A 142 3.57 7.05 10.51
N GLY A 143 2.84 6.24 9.76
CA GLY A 143 3.27 5.78 8.44
C GLY A 143 2.16 5.10 7.64
N LEU A 144 2.48 4.83 6.39
CA LEU A 144 1.67 4.04 5.46
C LEU A 144 2.59 3.10 4.69
N VAL A 145 2.21 1.84 4.57
CA VAL A 145 2.87 0.89 3.68
C VAL A 145 1.90 0.39 2.63
N THR A 146 2.38 0.20 1.41
CA THR A 146 1.60 -0.31 0.30
C THR A 146 2.22 -1.59 -0.27
N SER A 147 1.44 -2.34 -1.06
CA SER A 147 1.98 -3.47 -1.82
C SER A 147 3.11 -3.06 -2.78
N HIS A 148 3.13 -1.80 -3.22
CA HIS A 148 4.21 -1.26 -4.04
C HIS A 148 5.52 -1.15 -3.25
N ASP A 149 5.47 -0.69 -2.01
CA ASP A 149 6.65 -0.57 -1.13
C ASP A 149 7.27 -1.95 -0.87
N LEU A 150 6.43 -3.00 -0.69
CA LEU A 150 6.90 -4.37 -0.56
C LEU A 150 7.59 -4.88 -1.84
N LEU A 151 7.02 -4.58 -3.01
CA LEU A 151 7.63 -4.94 -4.29
C LEU A 151 8.96 -4.20 -4.46
N GLN A 152 9.02 -2.92 -4.16
CA GLN A 152 10.25 -2.14 -4.23
C GLN A 152 11.31 -2.73 -3.30
N TYR A 153 10.98 -3.01 -2.05
CA TYR A 153 11.87 -3.66 -1.10
C TYR A 153 12.38 -5.01 -1.62
N SER A 154 11.50 -5.83 -2.17
CA SER A 154 11.85 -7.16 -2.71
C SER A 154 12.87 -7.10 -3.86
N PHE A 155 12.81 -6.04 -4.70
CA PHE A 155 13.70 -5.91 -5.86
C PHE A 155 14.95 -5.06 -5.60
N GLU A 156 14.93 -4.16 -4.63
CA GLU A 156 16.02 -3.23 -4.32
C GLU A 156 16.88 -3.69 -3.13
N SER A 157 16.38 -4.62 -2.29
CA SER A 157 17.14 -5.14 -1.16
C SER A 157 18.43 -5.85 -1.62
N PRO A 158 19.56 -5.67 -0.93
CA PRO A 158 20.78 -6.42 -1.20
C PRO A 158 20.52 -7.92 -1.03
N VAL A 159 21.07 -8.74 -1.92
CA VAL A 159 21.06 -10.20 -1.74
C VAL A 159 22.05 -10.53 -0.63
N GLU A 160 21.58 -11.00 0.51
CA GLU A 160 22.47 -11.63 1.48
C GLU A 160 23.03 -12.91 0.85
N PRO A 161 24.36 -13.12 0.82
CA PRO A 161 24.92 -14.37 0.35
C PRO A 161 24.37 -15.47 1.26
N GLU A 162 23.82 -16.53 0.65
CA GLU A 162 23.48 -17.74 1.39
C GLU A 162 24.73 -18.18 2.15
N ALA A 163 24.63 -18.35 3.47
CA ALA A 163 25.68 -18.98 4.26
C ALA A 163 25.96 -20.34 3.61
N GLU A 164 27.14 -20.51 3.03
CA GLU A 164 27.59 -21.79 2.53
C GLU A 164 27.49 -22.75 3.72
N LEU A 165 26.59 -23.74 3.63
CA LEU A 165 26.57 -24.84 4.56
C LEU A 165 27.89 -25.55 4.33
N GLU A 166 28.87 -25.26 5.19
CA GLU A 166 30.07 -26.09 5.28
C GLU A 166 29.61 -27.54 5.57
N LEU A 167 29.61 -28.34 4.53
CA LEU A 167 29.47 -29.78 4.72
C LEU A 167 30.70 -30.21 5.48
N ASP A 168 30.49 -30.58 6.75
CA ASP A 168 31.49 -31.18 7.60
C ASP A 168 31.82 -32.59 7.02
N ASP A 169 32.90 -32.67 6.24
CA ASP A 169 33.44 -33.90 5.63
C ASP A 169 34.15 -34.79 6.67
N SER A 170 33.81 -34.67 7.94
CA SER A 170 34.39 -35.52 9.00
C SER A 170 33.53 -36.76 9.29
N ILE A 171 33.39 -37.66 8.30
CA ILE A 171 33.02 -39.03 8.55
C ILE A 171 34.10 -39.91 7.89
N GLU A 172 35.15 -40.23 8.62
CA GLU A 172 35.96 -41.41 8.44
C GLU A 172 35.48 -42.52 9.38
#